data_f7e161ec41c4faa0deeda8dd3c1f46d6
#
_entry.id   f7e161ec41c4faa0deeda8dd3c1f46d6
#
_cell.length_a   1.000
_cell.length_b   1.000
_cell.length_c   1.000
_cell.angle_alpha   90.00
_cell.angle_beta   90.00
_cell.angle_gamma   90.00
#
_symmetry.space_group_name_H-M   'P 1'
#
loop_
_entity.id
_entity.type
_entity.pdbx_description
1 polymer ?
#
loop_
_entity_poly.entity_id
_entity_poly.type
_entity_poly.pdbx_seq_one_letter_code
_entity_poly.pdbx_strand_id
1 'polypeptide(L)'
;NGLTLADLTGKAYDDPMWDQLLDQMSFEDMSLLVNLGGWQTAQIDSVGKVATSDCDGPAGVNNFITGTYGTPYPTEVLMAQTWNTDLLYDLGLAMGQEYADVNNYGVYGPAMNTHRSAFAGRNFEYYSEDGVLAGKLAAAQVNAMATKGTYNYIKHFALNDQETNRCAFLLTYSNEQAIREIYLKPFELCIKNFDGTQIAVMSSFNW
;
A
#
# COMPACT_ATOMS: atom_id res chain seq x y z
N ASN A 1 16.28 -27.78 2.79
CA ASN A 1 17.32 -27.16 3.59
C ASN A 1 16.77 -26.56 4.90
N GLY A 2 15.46 -26.33 4.99
CA GLY A 2 14.77 -25.88 6.19
C GLY A 2 14.83 -24.37 6.42
N LEU A 3 15.23 -23.57 5.43
CA LEU A 3 15.15 -22.12 5.50
C LEU A 3 13.69 -21.63 5.51
N THR A 4 13.44 -20.56 6.25
CA THR A 4 12.15 -19.87 6.30
C THR A 4 12.31 -18.42 5.90
N LEU A 5 11.22 -17.74 5.56
CA LEU A 5 11.24 -16.30 5.28
C LEU A 5 11.82 -15.47 6.44
N ALA A 6 11.62 -15.93 7.69
CA ALA A 6 12.18 -15.25 8.85
C ALA A 6 13.72 -15.24 8.86
N ASP A 7 14.34 -16.29 8.35
CA ASP A 7 15.82 -16.39 8.27
C ASP A 7 16.43 -15.39 7.27
N LEU A 8 15.61 -14.88 6.34
CA LEU A 8 16.03 -13.91 5.33
C LEU A 8 15.74 -12.47 5.71
N THR A 9 15.24 -12.22 6.91
CA THR A 9 14.98 -10.86 7.39
C THR A 9 16.26 -10.02 7.35
N GLY A 10 16.21 -8.88 6.67
CA GLY A 10 17.35 -7.96 6.50
C GLY A 10 18.41 -8.39 5.47
N LYS A 11 18.19 -9.49 4.76
CA LYS A 11 19.06 -9.89 3.64
C LYS A 11 18.87 -8.99 2.44
N ALA A 12 19.97 -8.74 1.72
CA ALA A 12 19.90 -8.01 0.45
C ALA A 12 19.08 -8.79 -0.59
N TYR A 13 18.51 -8.06 -1.56
CA TYR A 13 17.65 -8.66 -2.60
C TYR A 13 18.38 -9.73 -3.43
N ASP A 14 19.68 -9.56 -3.63
CA ASP A 14 20.56 -10.45 -4.38
C ASP A 14 21.34 -11.45 -3.50
N ASP A 15 20.95 -11.60 -2.23
CA ASP A 15 21.56 -12.60 -1.34
C ASP A 15 21.22 -14.01 -1.86
N PRO A 16 22.20 -14.89 -2.07
CA PRO A 16 21.97 -16.24 -2.61
C PRO A 16 21.11 -17.14 -1.73
N MET A 17 20.81 -16.75 -0.50
CA MET A 17 19.86 -17.47 0.34
C MET A 17 18.43 -17.42 -0.21
N TRP A 18 18.09 -16.41 -1.03
CA TRP A 18 16.77 -16.34 -1.67
C TRP A 18 16.55 -17.52 -2.63
N ASP A 19 17.56 -17.84 -3.45
CA ASP A 19 17.48 -18.99 -4.35
C ASP A 19 17.31 -20.30 -3.56
N GLN A 20 18.08 -20.44 -2.47
CA GLN A 20 17.99 -21.62 -1.59
C GLN A 20 16.62 -21.74 -0.91
N LEU A 21 16.00 -20.63 -0.54
CA LEU A 21 14.63 -20.63 0.00
C LEU A 21 13.63 -21.04 -1.07
N LEU A 22 13.70 -20.43 -2.25
CA LEU A 22 12.76 -20.68 -3.36
C LEU A 22 12.86 -22.11 -3.87
N ASP A 23 14.04 -22.71 -3.87
CA ASP A 23 14.28 -24.11 -4.27
C ASP A 23 13.53 -25.13 -3.39
N GLN A 24 13.01 -24.71 -2.22
CA GLN A 24 12.20 -25.58 -1.35
C GLN A 24 10.73 -25.64 -1.79
N MET A 25 10.29 -24.66 -2.59
CA MET A 25 8.88 -24.56 -2.99
C MET A 25 8.55 -25.60 -4.06
N SER A 26 7.47 -26.32 -3.86
CA SER A 26 6.88 -27.18 -4.88
C SER A 26 6.20 -26.34 -5.97
N PHE A 27 5.89 -26.98 -7.10
CA PHE A 27 5.06 -26.34 -8.14
C PHE A 27 3.69 -25.93 -7.59
N GLU A 28 3.13 -26.73 -6.71
CA GLU A 28 1.87 -26.47 -6.02
C GLU A 28 1.96 -25.24 -5.13
N ASP A 29 3.05 -25.08 -4.36
CA ASP A 29 3.30 -23.89 -3.53
C ASP A 29 3.38 -22.63 -4.39
N MET A 30 4.14 -22.68 -5.48
CA MET A 30 4.27 -21.57 -6.41
C MET A 30 2.95 -21.22 -7.08
N SER A 31 2.19 -22.23 -7.50
CA SER A 31 0.86 -22.06 -8.08
C SER A 31 -0.10 -21.42 -7.09
N LEU A 32 -0.10 -21.88 -5.85
CA LEU A 32 -0.94 -21.34 -4.78
C LEU A 32 -0.57 -19.87 -4.50
N LEU A 33 0.71 -19.56 -4.38
CA LEU A 33 1.19 -18.20 -4.11
C LEU A 33 0.78 -17.21 -5.21
N VAL A 34 0.81 -17.65 -6.48
CA VAL A 34 0.47 -16.80 -7.63
C VAL A 34 -1.05 -16.67 -7.81
N ASN A 35 -1.82 -17.73 -7.58
CA ASN A 35 -3.25 -17.75 -7.89
C ASN A 35 -4.15 -17.34 -6.70
N LEU A 36 -3.74 -17.60 -5.47
CA LEU A 36 -4.49 -17.18 -4.29
C LEU A 36 -4.07 -15.77 -3.87
N GLY A 37 -4.51 -14.80 -4.64
CA GLY A 37 -4.33 -13.38 -4.36
C GLY A 37 -5.66 -12.67 -4.15
N GLY A 38 -5.60 -11.33 -4.07
CA GLY A 38 -6.76 -10.46 -3.88
C GLY A 38 -7.37 -10.60 -2.47
N TRP A 39 -7.23 -9.56 -1.68
CA TRP A 39 -7.71 -9.48 -0.29
C TRP A 39 -7.01 -10.45 0.68
N GLN A 40 -5.99 -11.16 0.24
CA GLN A 40 -5.25 -12.14 1.04
C GLN A 40 -3.94 -12.54 0.36
N THR A 41 -3.08 -13.19 1.14
CA THR A 41 -1.94 -13.94 0.60
C THR A 41 -1.93 -15.37 1.13
N ALA A 42 -1.50 -16.32 0.29
CA ALA A 42 -1.48 -17.73 0.65
C ALA A 42 -0.49 -18.05 1.79
N GLN A 43 -0.81 -19.05 2.60
CA GLN A 43 0.15 -19.72 3.46
C GLN A 43 0.99 -20.70 2.61
N ILE A 44 2.30 -20.69 2.80
CA ILE A 44 3.24 -21.61 2.14
C ILE A 44 4.16 -22.20 3.20
N ASP A 45 3.82 -23.41 3.64
CA ASP A 45 4.49 -24.05 4.77
C ASP A 45 5.95 -24.40 4.48
N SER A 46 6.28 -24.74 3.23
CA SER A 46 7.65 -25.11 2.81
C SER A 46 8.69 -24.02 3.05
N VAL A 47 8.26 -22.75 3.12
CA VAL A 47 9.11 -21.56 3.36
C VAL A 47 8.69 -20.77 4.60
N GLY A 48 7.80 -21.30 5.41
CA GLY A 48 7.33 -20.65 6.65
C GLY A 48 6.55 -19.34 6.41
N LYS A 49 5.96 -19.17 5.20
CA LYS A 49 5.12 -18.00 4.92
C LYS A 49 3.72 -18.20 5.48
N VAL A 50 3.31 -17.30 6.35
CA VAL A 50 1.94 -17.29 6.90
C VAL A 50 0.94 -16.72 5.90
N ALA A 51 -0.34 -17.12 6.03
CA ALA A 51 -1.43 -16.41 5.35
C ALA A 51 -1.61 -15.02 5.93
N THR A 52 -1.98 -14.07 5.08
CA THR A 52 -2.39 -12.72 5.52
C THR A 52 -3.73 -12.35 4.93
N SER A 53 -4.47 -11.50 5.63
CA SER A 53 -5.68 -10.88 5.12
C SER A 53 -5.39 -9.42 4.80
N ASP A 54 -5.88 -8.96 3.66
CA ASP A 54 -5.73 -7.60 3.18
C ASP A 54 -7.12 -6.97 3.05
N CYS A 55 -7.24 -5.67 3.26
CA CYS A 55 -8.52 -5.01 3.05
C CYS A 55 -8.39 -3.55 2.62
N ASP A 56 -9.47 -3.01 2.09
CA ASP A 56 -9.60 -1.59 1.80
C ASP A 56 -9.58 -0.75 3.08
N GLY A 57 -9.31 0.52 2.91
CA GLY A 57 -9.49 1.47 3.97
C GLY A 57 -8.43 2.55 4.12
N PRO A 58 -8.26 3.45 3.13
CA PRO A 58 -7.48 4.66 3.36
C PRO A 58 -7.95 5.49 4.56
N ALA A 59 -9.25 5.44 4.88
CA ALA A 59 -9.86 6.13 6.00
C ALA A 59 -10.34 5.19 7.14
N GLY A 60 -9.73 4.01 7.29
CA GLY A 60 -10.05 3.03 8.35
C GLY A 60 -10.38 1.64 7.81
N VAL A 61 -10.45 0.66 8.69
CA VAL A 61 -10.72 -0.74 8.32
C VAL A 61 -12.04 -0.86 7.56
N ASN A 62 -11.99 -1.41 6.36
CA ASN A 62 -13.15 -1.66 5.52
C ASN A 62 -13.00 -3.00 4.78
N ASN A 63 -13.29 -4.09 5.48
CA ASN A 63 -13.29 -5.42 4.88
C ASN A 63 -14.73 -5.87 4.61
N PHE A 64 -15.25 -5.55 3.44
CA PHE A 64 -16.60 -5.92 3.04
C PHE A 64 -16.76 -7.43 2.79
N ILE A 65 -15.68 -8.18 2.59
CA ILE A 65 -15.73 -9.64 2.41
C ILE A 65 -16.07 -10.33 3.72
N THR A 66 -15.44 -9.90 4.82
CA THR A 66 -15.69 -10.45 6.15
C THR A 66 -16.76 -9.69 6.94
N GLY A 67 -17.18 -8.52 6.45
CA GLY A 67 -18.09 -7.62 7.18
C GLY A 67 -17.42 -6.93 8.37
N THR A 68 -16.10 -6.79 8.35
CA THR A 68 -15.32 -6.15 9.42
C THR A 68 -15.08 -4.67 9.09
N TYR A 69 -15.47 -3.80 10.00
CA TYR A 69 -15.31 -2.35 9.86
C TYR A 69 -14.70 -1.77 11.12
N GLY A 70 -13.83 -0.78 10.96
CA GLY A 70 -13.19 -0.05 12.05
C GLY A 70 -13.74 1.37 12.23
N THR A 71 -12.97 2.19 12.93
CA THR A 71 -13.26 3.61 13.10
C THR A 71 -13.21 4.33 11.75
N PRO A 72 -14.24 5.11 11.39
CA PRO A 72 -14.20 5.94 10.19
C PRO A 72 -13.37 7.21 10.49
N TYR A 73 -12.10 7.18 10.13
CA TYR A 73 -11.20 8.32 10.22
C TYR A 73 -11.50 9.37 9.13
N PRO A 74 -11.05 10.61 9.32
CA PRO A 74 -11.13 11.61 8.25
C PRO A 74 -10.40 11.16 6.97
N THR A 75 -10.89 11.61 5.82
CA THR A 75 -10.27 11.30 4.53
C THR A 75 -8.94 12.04 4.34
N GLU A 76 -8.09 11.53 3.46
CA GLU A 76 -6.76 12.07 3.22
C GLU A 76 -6.75 13.55 2.82
N VAL A 77 -7.74 14.02 2.05
CA VAL A 77 -7.85 15.43 1.68
C VAL A 77 -8.05 16.34 2.90
N LEU A 78 -8.82 15.89 3.91
CA LEU A 78 -8.99 16.65 5.15
C LEU A 78 -7.72 16.59 6.00
N MET A 79 -7.10 15.42 6.06
CA MET A 79 -5.85 15.23 6.80
C MET A 79 -4.73 16.10 6.26
N ALA A 80 -4.63 16.25 4.94
CA ALA A 80 -3.62 17.09 4.29
C ALA A 80 -3.76 18.56 4.64
N GLN A 81 -4.96 19.04 4.92
CA GLN A 81 -5.20 20.43 5.32
C GLN A 81 -4.58 20.80 6.67
N THR A 82 -4.22 19.82 7.47
CA THR A 82 -3.54 20.03 8.76
C THR A 82 -2.08 20.44 8.61
N TRP A 83 -1.42 20.06 7.51
CA TRP A 83 0.03 20.24 7.28
C TRP A 83 0.90 19.66 8.40
N ASN A 84 0.38 18.66 9.12
CA ASN A 84 0.98 18.17 10.36
C ASN A 84 1.36 16.69 10.24
N THR A 85 2.65 16.42 10.05
CA THR A 85 3.18 15.06 9.95
C THR A 85 3.06 14.27 11.26
N ASP A 86 3.16 14.94 12.40
CA ASP A 86 3.06 14.27 13.71
C ASP A 86 1.64 13.76 13.94
N LEU A 87 0.63 14.57 13.55
CA LEU A 87 -0.77 14.14 13.62
C LEU A 87 -1.02 12.94 12.68
N LEU A 88 -0.43 12.93 11.49
CA LEU A 88 -0.55 11.80 10.57
C LEU A 88 0.17 10.55 11.11
N TYR A 89 1.25 10.72 11.83
CA TYR A 89 1.92 9.63 12.51
C TYR A 89 1.03 9.04 13.63
N ASP A 90 0.44 9.89 14.47
CA ASP A 90 -0.48 9.45 15.54
C ASP A 90 -1.71 8.73 14.96
N LEU A 91 -2.28 9.25 13.87
CA LEU A 91 -3.34 8.58 13.14
C LEU A 91 -2.90 7.20 12.63
N GLY A 92 -1.71 7.12 12.04
CA GLY A 92 -1.15 5.86 11.55
C GLY A 92 -0.98 4.84 12.68
N LEU A 93 -0.59 5.26 13.89
CA LEU A 93 -0.53 4.38 15.06
C LEU A 93 -1.90 3.81 15.42
N ALA A 94 -2.93 4.67 15.44
CA ALA A 94 -4.30 4.25 15.77
C ALA A 94 -4.87 3.31 14.69
N MET A 95 -4.76 3.69 13.42
CA MET A 95 -5.22 2.85 12.30
C MET A 95 -4.48 1.50 12.26
N GLY A 96 -3.15 1.52 12.35
CA GLY A 96 -2.35 0.29 12.33
C GLY A 96 -2.73 -0.67 13.46
N GLN A 97 -3.05 -0.14 14.65
CA GLN A 97 -3.52 -0.94 15.78
C GLN A 97 -4.89 -1.58 15.48
N GLU A 98 -5.85 -0.83 14.94
CA GLU A 98 -7.17 -1.39 14.59
C GLU A 98 -7.06 -2.48 13.51
N TYR A 99 -6.19 -2.28 12.49
CA TYR A 99 -5.94 -3.30 11.47
C TYR A 99 -5.36 -4.58 12.08
N ALA A 100 -4.39 -4.45 12.98
CA ALA A 100 -3.80 -5.60 13.68
C ALA A 100 -4.83 -6.32 14.57
N ASP A 101 -5.67 -5.57 15.29
CA ASP A 101 -6.69 -6.12 16.21
C ASP A 101 -7.75 -6.98 15.48
N VAL A 102 -7.97 -6.71 14.19
CA VAL A 102 -8.90 -7.49 13.36
C VAL A 102 -8.18 -8.50 12.44
N ASN A 103 -6.89 -8.73 12.65
CA ASN A 103 -6.05 -9.64 11.86
C ASN A 103 -6.02 -9.31 10.35
N ASN A 104 -6.14 -8.05 9.99
CA ASN A 104 -5.90 -7.54 8.64
C ASN A 104 -4.56 -6.83 8.63
N TYR A 105 -3.55 -7.42 8.00
CA TYR A 105 -2.20 -6.86 8.00
C TYR A 105 -1.87 -6.09 6.72
N GLY A 106 -2.53 -6.42 5.61
CA GLY A 106 -2.39 -5.70 4.34
C GLY A 106 -3.44 -4.58 4.21
N VAL A 107 -3.00 -3.35 4.02
CA VAL A 107 -3.86 -2.18 3.95
C VAL A 107 -3.80 -1.58 2.55
N TYR A 108 -4.92 -1.54 1.83
CA TYR A 108 -5.02 -0.89 0.52
C TYR A 108 -5.12 0.63 0.68
N GLY A 109 -4.01 1.22 1.01
CA GLY A 109 -3.83 2.64 1.30
C GLY A 109 -2.44 2.93 1.88
N PRO A 110 -2.14 4.22 2.14
CA PRO A 110 -2.95 5.39 1.77
C PRO A 110 -2.96 5.67 0.26
N ALA A 111 -3.94 6.46 -0.19
CA ALA A 111 -4.04 6.88 -1.56
C ALA A 111 -3.42 8.27 -1.75
N MET A 112 -2.53 8.44 -2.75
CA MET A 112 -1.71 9.64 -2.82
C MET A 112 -1.55 10.22 -4.24
N ASN A 113 -2.48 9.92 -5.15
CA ASN A 113 -2.48 10.58 -6.45
C ASN A 113 -2.64 12.09 -6.29
N THR A 114 -1.98 12.86 -7.14
CA THR A 114 -2.12 14.32 -7.11
C THR A 114 -3.48 14.76 -7.66
N HIS A 115 -4.12 15.74 -6.99
CA HIS A 115 -5.35 16.34 -7.49
C HIS A 115 -5.06 17.13 -8.77
N ARG A 116 -5.87 16.93 -9.82
CA ARG A 116 -5.77 17.67 -11.09
C ARG A 116 -7.13 18.23 -11.48
N SER A 117 -8.13 17.41 -11.67
CA SER A 117 -9.49 17.83 -12.01
C SER A 117 -10.42 17.65 -10.82
N ALA A 118 -11.32 18.61 -10.61
CA ALA A 118 -12.39 18.47 -9.61
C ALA A 118 -13.33 17.28 -9.93
N PHE A 119 -13.36 16.85 -11.19
CA PHE A 119 -14.21 15.75 -11.67
C PHE A 119 -13.50 14.39 -11.67
N ALA A 120 -12.32 14.28 -11.08
CA ALA A 120 -11.57 13.02 -11.02
C ALA A 120 -12.34 11.88 -10.35
N GLY A 121 -13.20 12.20 -9.39
CA GLY A 121 -14.10 11.24 -8.71
C GLY A 121 -13.55 10.71 -7.39
N ARG A 122 -12.22 10.74 -7.16
CA ARG A 122 -11.59 10.19 -5.96
C ARG A 122 -10.67 11.17 -5.23
N ASN A 123 -10.77 12.47 -5.50
CA ASN A 123 -9.96 13.47 -4.81
C ASN A 123 -10.16 13.46 -3.27
N PHE A 124 -11.31 12.99 -2.78
CA PHE A 124 -11.58 12.88 -1.35
C PHE A 124 -10.61 11.95 -0.62
N GLU A 125 -10.14 10.89 -1.29
CA GLU A 125 -9.21 9.92 -0.69
C GLU A 125 -7.73 10.16 -1.07
N TYR A 126 -7.43 11.26 -1.77
CA TYR A 126 -6.08 11.68 -2.11
C TYR A 126 -5.69 12.93 -1.31
N TYR A 127 -4.45 12.99 -0.83
CA TYR A 127 -4.04 14.05 0.09
C TYR A 127 -4.14 15.46 -0.51
N SER A 128 -3.54 15.69 -1.68
CA SER A 128 -3.34 17.06 -2.18
C SER A 128 -3.01 17.11 -3.67
N GLU A 129 -3.08 18.30 -4.25
CA GLU A 129 -2.45 18.62 -5.54
C GLU A 129 -0.92 18.77 -5.41
N ASP A 130 -0.41 19.00 -4.20
CA ASP A 130 1.02 19.09 -3.91
C ASP A 130 1.59 17.69 -3.59
N GLY A 131 2.39 17.17 -4.53
CA GLY A 131 3.03 15.86 -4.37
C GLY A 131 4.06 15.80 -3.24
N VAL A 132 4.64 16.92 -2.83
CA VAL A 132 5.59 16.96 -1.70
C VAL A 132 4.85 16.84 -0.38
N LEU A 133 3.76 17.59 -0.21
CA LEU A 133 2.89 17.48 0.96
C LEU A 133 2.33 16.08 1.07
N ALA A 134 1.72 15.56 -0.01
CA ALA A 134 1.14 14.22 -0.06
C ALA A 134 2.16 13.13 0.33
N GLY A 135 3.35 13.16 -0.26
CA GLY A 135 4.38 12.16 0.00
C GLY A 135 4.91 12.18 1.43
N LYS A 136 5.07 13.35 2.04
CA LYS A 136 5.53 13.48 3.43
C LYS A 136 4.48 13.01 4.43
N LEU A 137 3.22 13.38 4.23
CA LEU A 137 2.12 12.95 5.10
C LEU A 137 1.89 11.44 4.99
N ALA A 138 1.89 10.91 3.76
CA ALA A 138 1.79 9.47 3.53
C ALA A 138 2.93 8.69 4.21
N ALA A 139 4.18 9.17 4.10
CA ALA A 139 5.33 8.55 4.76
C ALA A 139 5.15 8.48 6.29
N ALA A 140 4.70 9.58 6.90
CA ALA A 140 4.46 9.61 8.34
C ALA A 140 3.40 8.57 8.77
N GLN A 141 2.29 8.50 8.05
CA GLN A 141 1.22 7.53 8.31
C GLN A 141 1.69 6.09 8.12
N VAL A 142 2.36 5.79 7.00
CA VAL A 142 2.82 4.42 6.68
C VAL A 142 3.89 3.94 7.66
N ASN A 143 4.83 4.82 8.06
CA ASN A 143 5.83 4.50 9.07
C ASN A 143 5.18 4.10 10.41
N ALA A 144 4.19 4.86 10.85
CA ALA A 144 3.47 4.58 12.08
C ALA A 144 2.72 3.24 12.01
N MET A 145 1.99 3.00 10.92
CA MET A 145 1.25 1.76 10.70
C MET A 145 2.18 0.53 10.68
N ALA A 146 3.36 0.66 10.06
CA ALA A 146 4.36 -0.41 10.01
C ALA A 146 4.85 -0.83 11.41
N THR A 147 4.86 0.07 12.40
CA THR A 147 5.21 -0.27 13.79
C THR A 147 4.22 -1.24 14.43
N LYS A 148 3.02 -1.38 13.86
CA LYS A 148 1.97 -2.31 14.31
C LYS A 148 1.97 -3.63 13.54
N GLY A 149 2.94 -3.83 12.65
CA GLY A 149 3.07 -5.04 11.84
C GLY A 149 2.21 -5.03 10.55
N THR A 150 1.55 -3.93 10.23
CA THR A 150 0.83 -3.79 8.97
C THR A 150 1.76 -3.43 7.83
N TYR A 151 1.39 -3.81 6.61
CA TYR A 151 2.04 -3.37 5.38
C TYR A 151 1.04 -2.66 4.48
N ASN A 152 1.50 -1.58 3.87
CA ASN A 152 0.65 -0.68 3.13
C ASN A 152 0.85 -0.83 1.63
N TYR A 153 -0.24 -0.96 0.88
CA TYR A 153 -0.26 -0.86 -0.58
C TYR A 153 -0.55 0.59 -0.96
N ILE A 154 0.51 1.39 -1.06
CA ILE A 154 0.35 2.79 -1.49
C ILE A 154 -0.23 2.84 -2.90
N LYS A 155 -1.26 3.68 -3.11
CA LYS A 155 -2.09 3.62 -4.32
C LYS A 155 -2.44 4.99 -4.88
N HIS A 156 -2.88 5.09 -6.11
CA HIS A 156 -2.87 4.10 -7.19
C HIS A 156 -1.76 4.45 -8.17
N PHE A 157 -0.81 3.59 -8.35
CA PHE A 157 0.39 3.86 -9.15
C PHE A 157 0.12 3.49 -10.61
N ALA A 158 0.03 4.48 -11.53
CA ALA A 158 0.05 5.90 -11.32
C ALA A 158 -0.97 6.59 -12.23
N LEU A 159 -1.11 7.91 -12.08
CA LEU A 159 -1.96 8.77 -12.93
C LEU A 159 -3.45 8.38 -12.90
N ASN A 160 -4.00 8.02 -11.75
CA ASN A 160 -5.43 7.74 -11.62
C ASN A 160 -6.22 9.04 -11.43
N ASP A 161 -6.39 9.78 -12.52
CA ASP A 161 -7.02 11.11 -12.53
C ASP A 161 -8.46 11.08 -13.03
N GLN A 162 -9.01 9.90 -13.31
CA GLN A 162 -10.37 9.73 -13.81
C GLN A 162 -10.93 8.37 -13.41
N GLU A 163 -12.16 8.36 -12.88
CA GLU A 163 -12.88 7.14 -12.54
C GLU A 163 -13.79 6.64 -13.67
N THR A 164 -14.31 7.57 -14.50
CA THR A 164 -15.15 7.19 -15.64
C THR A 164 -14.35 6.31 -16.62
N ASN A 165 -14.87 5.12 -16.88
CA ASN A 165 -14.26 4.09 -17.75
C ASN A 165 -12.90 3.54 -17.28
N ARG A 166 -12.52 3.71 -16.01
CA ARG A 166 -11.20 3.28 -15.53
C ARG A 166 -10.88 1.79 -15.77
N CYS A 167 -11.91 0.93 -15.72
CA CYS A 167 -11.78 -0.50 -16.00
C CYS A 167 -12.07 -0.87 -17.48
N ALA A 168 -12.31 0.11 -18.35
CA ALA A 168 -12.69 -0.06 -19.74
C ALA A 168 -11.66 0.53 -20.70
N PHE A 169 -10.38 0.20 -20.51
CA PHE A 169 -9.27 0.66 -21.35
C PHE A 169 -9.08 2.18 -21.37
N LEU A 170 -9.19 2.83 -20.21
CA LEU A 170 -8.84 4.24 -20.10
C LEU A 170 -7.34 4.42 -20.30
N LEU A 171 -6.94 5.08 -21.36
CA LEU A 171 -5.55 5.42 -21.66
C LEU A 171 -5.22 6.79 -21.04
N THR A 172 -4.13 6.85 -20.28
CA THR A 172 -3.65 8.09 -19.68
C THR A 172 -2.34 8.51 -20.30
N TYR A 173 -2.25 9.76 -20.74
CA TYR A 173 -1.06 10.31 -21.39
C TYR A 173 -0.48 11.47 -20.60
N SER A 174 0.84 11.49 -20.49
CA SER A 174 1.59 12.62 -19.95
C SER A 174 3.00 12.63 -20.54
N ASN A 175 3.69 13.76 -20.46
CA ASN A 175 5.11 13.80 -20.79
C ASN A 175 5.96 13.33 -19.62
N GLU A 176 7.19 12.92 -19.88
CA GLU A 176 8.10 12.36 -18.88
C GLU A 176 8.35 13.32 -17.72
N GLN A 177 8.52 14.63 -17.99
CA GLN A 177 8.77 15.60 -16.95
C GLN A 177 7.59 15.70 -15.97
N ALA A 178 6.36 15.83 -16.48
CA ALA A 178 5.17 15.90 -15.64
C ALA A 178 4.97 14.60 -14.83
N ILE A 179 5.23 13.45 -15.45
CA ILE A 179 5.15 12.16 -14.75
C ILE A 179 6.10 12.15 -13.54
N ARG A 180 7.38 12.50 -13.73
CA ARG A 180 8.40 12.45 -12.69
C ARG A 180 8.23 13.54 -11.62
N GLU A 181 7.92 14.76 -12.03
CA GLU A 181 7.90 15.90 -11.12
C GLU A 181 6.58 16.06 -10.36
N ILE A 182 5.48 15.56 -10.92
CA ILE A 182 4.13 15.73 -10.35
C ILE A 182 3.55 14.38 -9.91
N TYR A 183 3.30 13.50 -10.86
CA TYR A 183 2.47 12.31 -10.60
C TYR A 183 3.18 11.20 -9.80
N LEU A 184 4.48 11.02 -10.00
CA LEU A 184 5.28 10.06 -9.23
C LEU A 184 5.86 10.66 -7.95
N LYS A 185 5.85 11.98 -7.80
CA LYS A 185 6.48 12.65 -6.66
C LYS A 185 5.98 12.19 -5.30
N PRO A 186 4.66 12.04 -5.04
CA PRO A 186 4.19 11.55 -3.74
C PRO A 186 4.68 10.13 -3.44
N PHE A 187 4.68 9.24 -4.42
CA PHE A 187 5.16 7.86 -4.27
C PHE A 187 6.67 7.83 -3.99
N GLU A 188 7.45 8.59 -4.77
CA GLU A 188 8.90 8.72 -4.57
C GLU A 188 9.22 9.17 -3.15
N LEU A 189 8.55 10.23 -2.68
CA LEU A 189 8.81 10.78 -1.36
C LEU A 189 8.33 9.86 -0.24
N CYS A 190 7.19 9.21 -0.41
CA CYS A 190 6.72 8.23 0.55
C CYS A 190 7.75 7.09 0.71
N ILE A 191 8.20 6.49 -0.38
CA ILE A 191 9.16 5.38 -0.35
C ILE A 191 10.52 5.83 0.20
N LYS A 192 11.02 6.99 -0.20
CA LYS A 192 12.32 7.49 0.27
C LYS A 192 12.34 7.90 1.75
N ASN A 193 11.19 8.20 2.33
CA ASN A 193 11.05 8.54 3.75
C ASN A 193 10.40 7.42 4.56
N PHE A 194 10.32 6.21 4.00
CA PHE A 194 9.85 5.03 4.69
C PHE A 194 11.03 4.34 5.39
N ASP A 195 10.94 4.20 6.70
CA ASP A 195 12.02 3.62 7.52
C ASP A 195 11.91 2.11 7.68
N GLY A 196 10.78 1.52 7.26
CA GLY A 196 10.51 0.09 7.38
C GLY A 196 10.82 -0.69 6.10
N THR A 197 10.45 -1.97 6.11
CA THR A 197 10.58 -2.89 4.97
C THR A 197 9.24 -3.39 4.43
N GLN A 198 8.13 -3.00 5.09
CA GLN A 198 6.79 -3.53 4.83
C GLN A 198 5.96 -2.54 4.02
N ILE A 199 6.34 -2.32 2.77
CA ILE A 199 5.59 -1.46 1.85
C ILE A 199 5.36 -2.19 0.53
N ALA A 200 4.17 -2.03 -0.02
CA ALA A 200 3.77 -2.53 -1.32
C ALA A 200 3.19 -1.38 -2.17
N VAL A 201 3.02 -1.61 -3.45
CA VAL A 201 2.47 -0.62 -4.38
C VAL A 201 1.28 -1.24 -5.11
N MET A 202 0.14 -0.54 -5.09
CA MET A 202 -1.04 -0.93 -5.88
C MET A 202 -1.06 -0.15 -7.18
N SER A 203 -1.05 -0.87 -8.30
CA SER A 203 -1.19 -0.25 -9.62
C SER A 203 -2.59 0.33 -9.83
N SER A 204 -2.69 1.37 -10.64
CA SER A 204 -3.98 1.90 -11.07
C SER A 204 -4.58 1.05 -12.20
N PHE A 205 -5.88 1.22 -12.46
CA PHE A 205 -6.57 0.49 -13.54
C PHE A 205 -6.38 1.13 -14.93
N ASN A 206 -6.02 2.41 -14.99
CA ASN A 206 -5.75 3.08 -16.27
C ASN A 206 -4.48 2.53 -16.93
N TRP A 207 -4.43 2.66 -18.23
CA TRP A 207 -3.35 2.18 -19.10
C TRP A 207 -2.47 3.34 -19.54
#